data_3fbefa512cbee89b2061d5412c7b035a
#
_entry.id   3fbefa512cbee89b2061d5412c7b035a
#
_cell.length_a   1.000
_cell.length_b   1.000
_cell.length_c   1.000
_cell.angle_alpha   90.00
_cell.angle_beta   90.00
_cell.angle_gamma   90.00
#
_symmetry.space_group_name_H-M   'P 1'
#
loop_
_entity.id
_entity.type
_entity.pdbx_description
1 polymer ?
#
loop_
_entity_poly.entity_id
_entity_poly.type
_entity_poly.pdbx_seq_one_letter_code
_entity_poly.pdbx_strand_id
1 'polypeptide(L)'
;LLFFRRNHGQTAAMAAGFRAARGRTIVSMDGDLQNDPADIGRLVAKLEEGYDVVCGWRRWRQDRAMTRLLPSRIANFMISRVTGARIHDTGCSLKAYRSWVVRSLHLYSDMHRFLAALGVGIGARITELPVRHHQRRAGKSKYGLGRVFRVLADLVGIKMLIQFAAHPIRWFSLLALPLFLVAPVLFLLGFVKGHT
;
A
#
# COMPACT_ATOMS: atom_id res chain seq x y z
N LEU A 1 13.78 20.44 8.97
CA LEU A 1 13.76 19.13 9.65
C LEU A 1 12.54 19.04 10.55
N LEU A 2 11.90 17.86 10.58
CA LEU A 2 10.79 17.54 11.47
C LEU A 2 11.24 16.46 12.45
N PHE A 3 11.05 16.72 13.73
CA PHE A 3 11.40 15.80 14.79
C PHE A 3 10.16 15.32 15.53
N PHE A 4 10.04 14.03 15.74
CA PHE A 4 9.02 13.45 16.60
C PHE A 4 9.59 13.21 17.99
N ARG A 5 8.80 13.46 19.03
CA ARG A 5 9.20 13.18 20.42
C ARG A 5 9.44 11.70 20.69
N ARG A 6 8.81 10.80 19.90
CA ARG A 6 8.95 9.34 19.96
C ARG A 6 8.74 8.74 18.57
N ASN A 7 9.09 7.47 18.40
CA ASN A 7 8.83 6.74 17.14
C ASN A 7 7.33 6.49 16.98
N HIS A 8 6.73 7.04 15.93
CA HIS A 8 5.33 6.86 15.52
C HIS A 8 5.20 6.02 14.24
N GLY A 9 6.30 5.44 13.76
CA GLY A 9 6.35 4.64 12.55
C GLY A 9 6.50 5.46 11.26
N GLN A 10 6.77 4.74 10.17
CA GLN A 10 7.12 5.33 8.86
C GLN A 10 5.96 6.12 8.25
N THR A 11 4.74 5.63 8.36
CA THR A 11 3.57 6.32 7.79
C THR A 11 3.33 7.68 8.43
N ALA A 12 3.46 7.78 9.76
CA ALA A 12 3.31 9.05 10.47
C ALA A 12 4.40 10.05 10.04
N ALA A 13 5.65 9.58 9.88
CA ALA A 13 6.76 10.39 9.40
C ALA A 13 6.50 10.91 7.98
N MET A 14 6.05 10.04 7.06
CA MET A 14 5.70 10.44 5.70
C MET A 14 4.53 11.42 5.68
N ALA A 15 3.46 11.17 6.44
CA ALA A 15 2.31 12.07 6.53
C ALA A 15 2.70 13.47 7.04
N ALA A 16 3.59 13.54 8.03
CA ALA A 16 4.10 14.81 8.52
C ALA A 16 4.96 15.52 7.45
N GLY A 17 5.84 14.78 6.75
CA GLY A 17 6.64 15.29 5.66
C GLY A 17 5.77 15.83 4.51
N PHE A 18 4.73 15.10 4.10
CA PHE A 18 3.79 15.52 3.06
C PHE A 18 3.03 16.79 3.44
N ARG A 19 2.58 16.91 4.70
CA ARG A 19 1.92 18.13 5.19
C ARG A 19 2.86 19.34 5.21
N ALA A 20 4.11 19.14 5.56
CA ALA A 20 5.11 20.21 5.62
C ALA A 20 5.67 20.61 4.25
N ALA A 21 5.58 19.73 3.25
CA ALA A 21 6.11 19.98 1.92
C ALA A 21 5.31 21.06 1.19
N ARG A 22 6.05 22.04 0.60
CA ARG A 22 5.47 23.19 -0.10
C ARG A 22 5.63 23.12 -1.63
N GLY A 23 6.43 22.18 -2.13
CA GLY A 23 6.68 22.02 -3.56
C GLY A 23 5.46 21.55 -4.35
N ARG A 24 5.43 21.86 -5.65
CA ARG A 24 4.43 21.33 -6.61
C ARG A 24 4.63 19.83 -6.85
N THR A 25 5.89 19.40 -6.82
CA THR A 25 6.31 18.00 -6.89
C THR A 25 6.93 17.61 -5.55
N ILE A 26 6.53 16.47 -5.02
CA ILE A 26 7.02 15.93 -3.76
C ILE A 26 7.61 14.56 -4.03
N VAL A 27 8.82 14.31 -3.52
CA VAL A 27 9.50 13.03 -3.68
C VAL A 27 9.68 12.40 -2.31
N SER A 28 9.29 11.13 -2.17
CA SER A 28 9.60 10.31 -1.00
C SER A 28 10.77 9.39 -1.27
N MET A 29 11.65 9.22 -0.31
CA MET A 29 12.79 8.30 -0.38
C MET A 29 13.19 7.86 1.03
N ASP A 30 13.55 6.58 1.21
CA ASP A 30 14.14 6.11 2.47
C ASP A 30 15.59 6.62 2.62
N GLY A 31 15.97 6.96 3.84
CA GLY A 31 17.31 7.45 4.17
C GLY A 31 18.33 6.32 4.46
N ASP A 32 18.08 5.09 4.05
CA ASP A 32 18.92 3.91 4.30
C ASP A 32 19.98 3.65 3.21
N LEU A 33 20.14 4.59 2.30
CA LEU A 33 21.08 4.58 1.17
C LEU A 33 20.85 3.43 0.15
N GLN A 34 19.69 2.81 0.17
CA GLN A 34 19.35 1.78 -0.83
C GLN A 34 18.82 2.38 -2.14
N ASN A 35 18.19 3.55 -2.10
CA ASN A 35 17.75 4.28 -3.29
C ASN A 35 18.84 5.23 -3.78
N ASP A 36 18.96 5.38 -5.10
CA ASP A 36 19.89 6.31 -5.72
C ASP A 36 19.23 7.69 -5.93
N PRO A 37 19.72 8.77 -5.29
CA PRO A 37 19.18 10.12 -5.47
C PRO A 37 19.24 10.62 -6.92
N ALA A 38 20.17 10.11 -7.74
CA ALA A 38 20.27 10.48 -9.15
C ALA A 38 19.05 10.06 -9.98
N ASP A 39 18.25 9.13 -9.50
CA ASP A 39 17.00 8.73 -10.17
C ASP A 39 15.84 9.72 -9.90
N ILE A 40 15.98 10.65 -8.95
CA ILE A 40 14.94 11.65 -8.63
C ILE A 40 14.59 12.49 -9.86
N GLY A 41 15.59 13.00 -10.58
CA GLY A 41 15.37 13.82 -11.77
C GLY A 41 14.57 13.08 -12.85
N ARG A 42 14.82 11.77 -13.04
CA ARG A 42 14.10 10.91 -13.99
C ARG A 42 12.64 10.71 -13.59
N LEU A 43 12.35 10.53 -12.29
CA LEU A 43 10.98 10.40 -11.81
C LEU A 43 10.22 11.73 -11.97
N VAL A 44 10.86 12.85 -11.70
CA VAL A 44 10.24 14.18 -11.86
C VAL A 44 9.94 14.45 -13.33
N ALA A 45 10.89 14.19 -14.23
CA ALA A 45 10.67 14.33 -15.68
C ALA A 45 9.49 13.46 -16.15
N LYS A 46 9.42 12.20 -15.68
CA LYS A 46 8.31 11.29 -16.01
C LYS A 46 6.96 11.80 -15.48
N LEU A 47 6.95 12.47 -14.33
CA LEU A 47 5.74 13.10 -13.78
C LEU A 47 5.23 14.23 -14.69
N GLU A 48 6.15 14.96 -15.34
CA GLU A 48 5.83 16.07 -16.25
C GLU A 48 5.20 15.62 -17.56
N GLU A 49 5.38 14.35 -17.96
CA GLU A 49 4.66 13.74 -19.11
C GLU A 49 3.16 13.61 -18.87
N GLY A 50 2.64 14.08 -17.74
CA GLY A 50 1.22 14.11 -17.44
C GLY A 50 0.77 13.07 -16.42
N TYR A 51 1.70 12.42 -15.72
CA TYR A 51 1.38 11.53 -14.61
C TYR A 51 1.25 12.32 -13.30
N ASP A 52 0.52 11.73 -12.34
CA ASP A 52 0.29 12.31 -11.02
C ASP A 52 1.14 11.62 -9.95
N VAL A 53 1.49 10.35 -10.20
CA VAL A 53 2.39 9.55 -9.36
C VAL A 53 3.33 8.74 -10.25
N VAL A 54 4.62 8.78 -9.94
CA VAL A 54 5.64 7.93 -10.56
C VAL A 54 6.30 7.10 -9.48
N CYS A 55 6.16 5.78 -9.57
CA CYS A 55 6.75 4.82 -8.63
C CYS A 55 8.10 4.32 -9.14
N GLY A 56 9.07 4.25 -8.28
CA GLY A 56 10.32 3.53 -8.59
C GLY A 56 10.05 2.02 -8.65
N TRP A 57 10.59 1.37 -9.67
CA TRP A 57 10.56 -0.08 -9.83
C TRP A 57 11.97 -0.65 -9.70
N ARG A 58 12.24 -1.39 -8.63
CA ARG A 58 13.53 -2.05 -8.39
C ARG A 58 13.64 -3.33 -9.22
N ARG A 59 13.71 -3.15 -10.54
CA ARG A 59 13.70 -4.27 -11.51
C ARG A 59 14.83 -5.26 -11.28
N TRP A 60 16.02 -4.79 -10.90
CA TRP A 60 17.24 -5.62 -10.72
C TRP A 60 17.57 -5.77 -9.22
N ARG A 61 16.60 -6.19 -8.41
CA ARG A 61 16.85 -6.44 -6.98
C ARG A 61 17.82 -7.60 -6.79
N GLN A 62 18.89 -7.37 -6.03
CA GLN A 62 19.86 -8.39 -5.64
C GLN A 62 19.45 -9.15 -4.36
N ASP A 63 18.18 -9.25 -4.06
CA ASP A 63 17.64 -9.95 -2.89
C ASP A 63 17.56 -11.47 -3.16
N ARG A 64 17.64 -12.28 -2.07
CA ARG A 64 17.46 -13.73 -2.16
C ARG A 64 16.10 -14.09 -2.77
N ALA A 65 16.15 -14.79 -3.94
CA ALA A 65 14.99 -14.98 -4.81
C ALA A 65 13.79 -15.68 -4.14
N MET A 66 14.02 -16.80 -3.43
CA MET A 66 12.92 -17.61 -2.89
C MET A 66 12.27 -17.04 -1.63
N THR A 67 13.05 -16.42 -0.73
CA THR A 67 12.53 -15.96 0.58
C THR A 67 11.95 -14.57 0.56
N ARG A 68 12.26 -13.74 -0.46
CA ARG A 68 11.84 -12.34 -0.51
C ARG A 68 11.15 -11.93 -1.81
N LEU A 69 11.61 -12.41 -2.97
CA LEU A 69 11.05 -12.02 -4.26
C LEU A 69 9.68 -12.65 -4.51
N LEU A 70 9.50 -13.94 -4.22
CA LEU A 70 8.24 -14.63 -4.46
C LEU A 70 7.09 -14.09 -3.59
N PRO A 71 7.22 -13.96 -2.26
CA PRO A 71 6.18 -13.32 -1.43
C PRO A 71 5.88 -11.87 -1.83
N SER A 72 6.89 -11.11 -2.26
CA SER A 72 6.72 -9.74 -2.73
C SER A 72 5.93 -9.68 -4.04
N ARG A 73 6.20 -10.60 -5.00
CA ARG A 73 5.45 -10.67 -6.27
C ARG A 73 3.99 -11.06 -6.05
N ILE A 74 3.73 -12.02 -5.18
CA ILE A 74 2.36 -12.42 -4.82
C ILE A 74 1.62 -11.23 -4.18
N ALA A 75 2.25 -10.55 -3.21
CA ALA A 75 1.66 -9.38 -2.58
C ALA A 75 1.36 -8.26 -3.60
N ASN A 76 2.31 -7.93 -4.48
CA ASN A 76 2.12 -6.92 -5.52
C ASN A 76 1.01 -7.30 -6.51
N PHE A 77 0.94 -8.57 -6.92
CA PHE A 77 -0.14 -9.08 -7.76
C PHE A 77 -1.52 -8.93 -7.08
N MET A 78 -1.61 -9.32 -5.80
CA MET A 78 -2.85 -9.16 -5.04
C MET A 78 -3.24 -7.68 -4.89
N ILE A 79 -2.28 -6.81 -4.57
CA ILE A 79 -2.50 -5.36 -4.49
C ILE A 79 -3.03 -4.83 -5.81
N SER A 80 -2.37 -5.15 -6.93
CA SER A 80 -2.79 -4.72 -8.26
C SER A 80 -4.20 -5.20 -8.62
N ARG A 81 -4.52 -6.46 -8.29
CA ARG A 81 -5.84 -7.04 -8.57
C ARG A 81 -6.95 -6.41 -7.76
N VAL A 82 -6.66 -6.10 -6.49
CA VAL A 82 -7.64 -5.51 -5.54
C VAL A 82 -7.86 -4.03 -5.79
N THR A 83 -6.81 -3.29 -6.13
CA THR A 83 -6.82 -1.83 -6.20
C THR A 83 -6.89 -1.26 -7.62
N GLY A 84 -6.68 -2.11 -8.66
CA GLY A 84 -6.58 -1.67 -10.05
C GLY A 84 -5.25 -0.97 -10.39
N ALA A 85 -4.35 -0.79 -9.42
CA ALA A 85 -3.05 -0.18 -9.63
C ALA A 85 -2.09 -1.18 -10.30
N ARG A 86 -1.83 -1.03 -11.59
CA ARG A 86 -0.89 -1.89 -12.34
C ARG A 86 0.56 -1.49 -12.03
N ILE A 87 1.09 -1.93 -10.89
CA ILE A 87 2.42 -1.58 -10.38
C ILE A 87 3.15 -2.86 -9.99
N HIS A 88 4.39 -3.02 -10.47
CA HIS A 88 5.24 -4.18 -10.19
C HIS A 88 5.89 -4.11 -8.80
N ASP A 89 6.21 -2.91 -8.31
CA ASP A 89 6.90 -2.73 -7.02
C ASP A 89 6.23 -1.65 -6.15
N THR A 90 5.16 -2.03 -5.46
CA THR A 90 4.48 -1.14 -4.50
C THR A 90 5.35 -0.79 -3.29
N GLY A 91 6.32 -1.66 -2.97
CA GLY A 91 7.19 -1.51 -1.79
C GLY A 91 8.40 -0.60 -1.99
N CYS A 92 8.64 -0.04 -3.18
CA CYS A 92 9.70 0.94 -3.38
C CYS A 92 9.32 2.25 -2.70
N SER A 93 10.23 2.80 -1.86
CA SER A 93 10.01 4.07 -1.16
C SER A 93 10.30 5.28 -2.04
N LEU A 94 11.12 5.12 -3.10
CA LEU A 94 11.40 6.18 -4.04
C LEU A 94 10.21 6.39 -4.98
N LYS A 95 9.46 7.47 -4.75
CA LYS A 95 8.28 7.83 -5.53
C LYS A 95 8.18 9.35 -5.67
N ALA A 96 7.74 9.82 -6.83
CA ALA A 96 7.41 11.21 -7.08
C ALA A 96 5.90 11.40 -7.18
N TYR A 97 5.39 12.51 -6.66
CA TYR A 97 3.96 12.82 -6.60
C TYR A 97 3.71 14.28 -6.99
N ARG A 98 2.59 14.53 -7.67
CA ARG A 98 1.98 15.86 -7.67
C ARG A 98 1.50 16.21 -6.27
N SER A 99 1.69 17.44 -5.82
CA SER A 99 1.33 17.85 -4.45
C SER A 99 -0.14 17.61 -4.09
N TRP A 100 -1.06 17.75 -5.06
CA TRP A 100 -2.48 17.52 -4.84
C TRP A 100 -2.77 16.07 -4.41
N VAL A 101 -2.06 15.08 -4.98
CA VAL A 101 -2.24 13.67 -4.63
C VAL A 101 -1.98 13.44 -3.14
N VAL A 102 -0.80 13.85 -2.66
CA VAL A 102 -0.42 13.61 -1.26
C VAL A 102 -1.25 14.43 -0.26
N ARG A 103 -1.79 15.57 -0.69
CA ARG A 103 -2.71 16.39 0.12
C ARG A 103 -4.10 15.80 0.21
N SER A 104 -4.55 15.08 -0.81
CA SER A 104 -5.85 14.39 -0.84
C SER A 104 -5.84 13.07 -0.08
N LEU A 105 -4.66 12.53 0.25
CA LEU A 105 -4.55 11.24 0.92
C LEU A 105 -4.42 11.41 2.43
N HIS A 106 -5.31 10.76 3.17
CA HIS A 106 -5.24 10.65 4.62
C HIS A 106 -4.52 9.35 4.99
N LEU A 107 -3.27 9.47 5.45
CA LEU A 107 -2.41 8.33 5.74
C LEU A 107 -2.46 7.96 7.23
N TYR A 108 -2.77 6.71 7.52
CA TYR A 108 -2.72 6.12 8.85
C TYR A 108 -2.24 4.65 8.78
N SER A 109 -1.93 4.05 9.93
CA SER A 109 -1.43 2.68 10.00
C SER A 109 -0.24 2.44 9.03
N ASP A 110 -0.18 1.32 8.33
CA ASP A 110 0.88 0.96 7.38
C ASP A 110 0.59 1.38 5.92
N MET A 111 -0.28 2.39 5.70
CA MET A 111 -0.74 2.83 4.37
C MET A 111 0.35 3.38 3.45
N HIS A 112 1.53 3.72 3.97
CA HIS A 112 2.65 4.20 3.14
C HIS A 112 3.02 3.26 1.99
N ARG A 113 2.74 1.95 2.12
CA ARG A 113 2.98 0.94 1.08
C ARG A 113 1.98 1.01 -0.06
N PHE A 114 0.80 1.52 0.20
CA PHE A 114 -0.34 1.52 -0.71
C PHE A 114 -0.64 2.90 -1.30
N LEU A 115 0.27 3.86 -1.14
CA LEU A 115 0.11 5.23 -1.65
C LEU A 115 -0.31 5.29 -3.12
N ALA A 116 0.30 4.44 -3.95
CA ALA A 116 -0.07 4.35 -5.35
C ALA A 116 -1.50 3.80 -5.53
N ALA A 117 -1.86 2.75 -4.79
CA ALA A 117 -3.20 2.16 -4.83
C ALA A 117 -4.28 3.17 -4.38
N LEU A 118 -4.00 3.91 -3.29
CA LEU A 118 -4.87 4.99 -2.81
C LEU A 118 -4.96 6.12 -3.84
N GLY A 119 -3.85 6.43 -4.54
CA GLY A 119 -3.83 7.40 -5.63
C GLY A 119 -4.78 7.02 -6.77
N VAL A 120 -4.84 5.73 -7.16
CA VAL A 120 -5.83 5.25 -8.15
C VAL A 120 -7.24 5.53 -7.66
N GLY A 121 -7.52 5.28 -6.38
CA GLY A 121 -8.85 5.50 -5.78
C GLY A 121 -9.34 6.95 -5.86
N ILE A 122 -8.44 7.92 -5.94
CA ILE A 122 -8.76 9.35 -6.13
C ILE A 122 -8.59 9.83 -7.58
N GLY A 123 -8.42 8.89 -8.54
CA GLY A 123 -8.33 9.20 -9.97
C GLY A 123 -6.94 9.65 -10.45
N ALA A 124 -5.88 9.46 -9.67
CA ALA A 124 -4.52 9.83 -10.08
C ALA A 124 -3.99 8.90 -11.17
N ARG A 125 -3.32 9.48 -12.18
CA ARG A 125 -2.61 8.74 -13.24
C ARG A 125 -1.27 8.28 -12.72
N ILE A 126 -1.05 6.95 -12.70
CA ILE A 126 0.12 6.34 -12.07
C ILE A 126 0.95 5.59 -13.11
N THR A 127 2.27 5.68 -12.99
CA THR A 127 3.22 4.91 -13.78
C THR A 127 4.41 4.47 -12.93
N GLU A 128 5.25 3.64 -13.51
CA GLU A 128 6.49 3.15 -12.91
C GLU A 128 7.71 3.50 -13.77
N LEU A 129 8.85 3.65 -13.11
CA LEU A 129 10.14 3.82 -13.76
C LEU A 129 11.18 2.89 -13.11
N PRO A 130 11.96 2.10 -13.88
CA PRO A 130 13.06 1.33 -13.32
C PRO A 130 14.08 2.25 -12.65
N VAL A 131 14.40 1.95 -11.37
CA VAL A 131 15.35 2.71 -10.55
C VAL A 131 16.47 1.81 -10.06
N ARG A 132 17.63 2.44 -9.78
CA ARG A 132 18.77 1.76 -9.18
C ARG A 132 18.48 1.43 -7.72
N HIS A 133 18.95 0.27 -7.29
CA HIS A 133 18.79 -0.19 -5.92
C HIS A 133 20.09 -0.79 -5.42
N HIS A 134 20.64 -0.21 -4.38
CA HIS A 134 21.89 -0.62 -3.76
C HIS A 134 21.65 -1.60 -2.61
N GLN A 135 22.67 -2.40 -2.31
CA GLN A 135 22.64 -3.25 -1.13
C GLN A 135 22.66 -2.40 0.15
N ARG A 136 21.93 -2.84 1.16
CA ARG A 136 21.91 -2.17 2.46
C ARG A 136 23.30 -2.20 3.09
N ARG A 137 23.83 -1.02 3.42
CA ARG A 137 25.15 -0.87 4.05
C ARG A 137 25.14 -1.12 5.55
N ALA A 138 24.02 -0.90 6.25
CA ALA A 138 23.91 -1.05 7.70
C ALA A 138 22.52 -1.59 8.10
N GLY A 139 22.48 -2.28 9.27
CA GLY A 139 21.25 -2.79 9.88
C GLY A 139 20.83 -4.18 9.40
N LYS A 140 20.05 -4.87 10.26
CA LYS A 140 19.44 -6.19 9.95
C LYS A 140 18.02 -6.00 9.41
N SER A 141 17.67 -6.80 8.42
CA SER A 141 16.29 -6.82 7.89
C SER A 141 15.34 -7.46 8.89
N LYS A 142 14.32 -6.71 9.32
CA LYS A 142 13.26 -7.19 10.25
C LYS A 142 12.16 -7.99 9.50
N TYR A 143 12.51 -8.82 8.53
CA TYR A 143 11.53 -9.57 7.72
C TYR A 143 11.21 -10.94 8.33
N GLY A 144 9.96 -11.18 8.71
CA GLY A 144 9.43 -12.47 9.17
C GLY A 144 8.09 -12.80 8.48
N LEU A 145 7.66 -14.09 8.53
CA LEU A 145 6.41 -14.60 7.95
C LEU A 145 5.15 -13.86 8.45
N GLY A 146 5.16 -13.38 9.70
CA GLY A 146 4.05 -12.58 10.26
C GLY A 146 3.74 -11.29 9.50
N ARG A 147 4.64 -10.84 8.58
CA ARG A 147 4.38 -9.71 7.71
C ARG A 147 3.38 -10.02 6.59
N VAL A 148 3.36 -11.26 6.11
CA VAL A 148 2.42 -11.68 5.06
C VAL A 148 0.99 -11.53 5.56
N PHE A 149 0.71 -12.00 6.78
CA PHE A 149 -0.61 -11.83 7.40
C PHE A 149 -0.99 -10.38 7.61
N ARG A 150 -0.05 -9.52 8.02
CA ARG A 150 -0.30 -8.07 8.15
C ARG A 150 -0.59 -7.43 6.80
N VAL A 151 0.16 -7.75 5.76
CA VAL A 151 -0.10 -7.22 4.41
C VAL A 151 -1.46 -7.69 3.89
N LEU A 152 -1.88 -8.91 4.16
CA LEU A 152 -3.21 -9.41 3.79
C LEU A 152 -4.32 -8.65 4.56
N ALA A 153 -4.16 -8.45 5.86
CA ALA A 153 -5.09 -7.67 6.66
C ALA A 153 -5.17 -6.20 6.19
N ASP A 154 -4.01 -5.59 5.88
CA ASP A 154 -3.95 -4.24 5.32
C ASP A 154 -4.64 -4.15 3.96
N LEU A 155 -4.51 -5.20 3.10
CA LEU A 155 -5.21 -5.27 1.81
C LEU A 155 -6.72 -5.32 1.97
N VAL A 156 -7.22 -6.10 2.93
CA VAL A 156 -8.65 -6.13 3.25
C VAL A 156 -9.11 -4.75 3.71
N GLY A 157 -8.36 -4.12 4.62
CA GLY A 157 -8.64 -2.75 5.10
C GLY A 157 -8.68 -1.73 3.96
N ILE A 158 -7.74 -1.79 3.02
CA ILE A 158 -7.70 -0.87 1.87
C ILE A 158 -8.85 -1.13 0.91
N LYS A 159 -9.17 -2.41 0.64
CA LYS A 159 -10.34 -2.76 -0.16
C LYS A 159 -11.62 -2.24 0.48
N MET A 160 -11.73 -2.36 1.80
CA MET A 160 -12.84 -1.76 2.55
C MET A 160 -12.89 -0.25 2.33
N LEU A 161 -11.77 0.46 2.46
CA LEU A 161 -11.74 1.91 2.30
C LEU A 161 -12.07 2.37 0.87
N ILE A 162 -11.52 1.72 -0.14
CA ILE A 162 -11.72 2.12 -1.55
C ILE A 162 -13.12 1.74 -2.04
N GLN A 163 -13.63 0.57 -1.67
CA GLN A 163 -14.88 0.04 -2.23
C GLN A 163 -16.07 0.12 -1.26
N PHE A 164 -15.85 -0.05 0.05
CA PHE A 164 -16.93 -0.12 1.05
C PHE A 164 -17.33 1.24 1.57
N ALA A 165 -16.39 2.20 1.65
CA ALA A 165 -16.72 3.55 2.07
C ALA A 165 -17.74 4.20 1.12
N ALA A 166 -17.72 3.82 -0.17
CA ALA A 166 -18.71 4.29 -1.15
C ALA A 166 -20.07 3.58 -1.03
N HIS A 167 -20.10 2.30 -0.63
CA HIS A 167 -21.33 1.48 -0.58
C HIS A 167 -21.34 0.51 0.62
N PRO A 168 -21.33 0.99 1.87
CA PRO A 168 -21.19 0.14 3.05
C PRO A 168 -22.32 -0.89 3.18
N ILE A 169 -23.56 -0.49 2.89
CA ILE A 169 -24.73 -1.36 3.00
C ILE A 169 -24.60 -2.61 2.12
N ARG A 170 -24.16 -2.46 0.86
CA ARG A 170 -24.02 -3.61 -0.06
C ARG A 170 -23.10 -4.70 0.49
N TRP A 171 -22.00 -4.29 1.10
CA TRP A 171 -21.00 -5.22 1.59
C TRP A 171 -21.40 -5.89 2.90
N PHE A 172 -21.91 -5.11 3.85
CA PHE A 172 -22.41 -5.69 5.09
C PHE A 172 -23.61 -6.61 4.84
N SER A 173 -24.48 -6.27 3.88
CA SER A 173 -25.58 -7.16 3.47
C SER A 173 -25.08 -8.45 2.84
N LEU A 174 -24.06 -8.41 1.96
CA LEU A 174 -23.47 -9.60 1.36
C LEU A 174 -22.81 -10.54 2.39
N LEU A 175 -22.20 -9.97 3.44
CA LEU A 175 -21.62 -10.75 4.54
C LEU A 175 -22.68 -11.27 5.51
N ALA A 176 -23.73 -10.51 5.77
CA ALA A 176 -24.80 -10.86 6.68
C ALA A 176 -25.78 -11.87 6.08
N LEU A 177 -26.05 -11.81 4.76
CA LEU A 177 -27.03 -12.65 4.09
C LEU A 177 -26.82 -14.15 4.30
N PRO A 178 -25.60 -14.73 4.13
CA PRO A 178 -25.36 -16.15 4.43
C PRO A 178 -25.63 -16.49 5.89
N LEU A 179 -25.29 -15.61 6.82
CA LEU A 179 -25.52 -15.82 8.26
C LEU A 179 -27.02 -15.82 8.56
N PHE A 180 -27.78 -14.90 7.98
CA PHE A 180 -29.24 -14.84 8.11
C PHE A 180 -29.94 -16.07 7.50
N LEU A 181 -29.38 -16.67 6.45
CA LEU A 181 -29.94 -17.89 5.85
C LEU A 181 -29.56 -19.14 6.63
N VAL A 182 -28.35 -19.21 7.17
CA VAL A 182 -27.87 -20.41 7.88
C VAL A 182 -28.37 -20.46 9.33
N ALA A 183 -28.48 -19.35 10.02
CA ALA A 183 -28.88 -19.31 11.43
C ALA A 183 -30.27 -19.92 11.69
N PRO A 184 -31.34 -19.62 10.92
CA PRO A 184 -32.65 -20.28 11.12
C PRO A 184 -32.61 -21.77 10.88
N VAL A 185 -31.85 -22.22 9.89
CA VAL A 185 -31.70 -23.66 9.58
C VAL A 185 -31.03 -24.40 10.74
N LEU A 186 -29.94 -23.85 11.26
CA LEU A 186 -29.25 -24.44 12.42
C LEU A 186 -30.14 -24.42 13.68
N PHE A 187 -30.90 -23.34 13.86
CA PHE A 187 -31.86 -23.24 14.96
C PHE A 187 -32.94 -24.32 14.88
N LEU A 188 -33.55 -24.51 13.71
CA LEU A 188 -34.56 -25.56 13.47
C LEU A 188 -33.98 -26.97 13.68
N LEU A 189 -32.80 -27.25 13.16
CA LEU A 189 -32.12 -28.53 13.36
C LEU A 189 -31.79 -28.79 14.84
N GLY A 190 -31.36 -27.77 15.57
CA GLY A 190 -31.09 -27.85 17.01
C GLY A 190 -32.39 -28.11 17.82
N PHE A 191 -33.48 -27.45 17.44
CA PHE A 191 -34.78 -27.61 18.09
C PHE A 191 -35.35 -29.01 17.88
N VAL A 192 -35.27 -29.54 16.66
CA VAL A 192 -35.71 -30.92 16.36
C VAL A 192 -34.90 -31.97 17.14
N LYS A 193 -33.57 -31.77 17.23
CA LYS A 193 -32.68 -32.70 17.96
C LYS A 193 -32.83 -32.65 19.49
N GLY A 194 -33.30 -31.56 20.04
CA GLY A 194 -33.51 -31.38 21.46
C GLY A 194 -34.87 -31.92 21.96
N HIS A 195 -35.76 -32.35 21.03
CA HIS A 195 -37.08 -32.90 21.32
C HIS A 195 -37.19 -34.38 20.97
N THR A 196 -36.12 -35.03 20.51
CA THR A 196 -35.97 -36.49 20.36
C THR A 196 -34.98 -37.02 21.41
#